data_f4c5bed20e89a0e03f13483790fcd7a1
#
_entry.id   f4c5bed20e89a0e03f13483790fcd7a1
#
_cell.length_a   1.000
_cell.length_b   1.000
_cell.length_c   1.000
_cell.angle_alpha   90.00
_cell.angle_beta   90.00
_cell.angle_gamma   90.00
#
_symmetry.space_group_name_H-M   'P 1'
#
loop_
_entity.id
_entity.type
_entity.pdbx_description
1 polymer ?
#
loop_
_entity_poly.entity_id
_entity_poly.type
_entity_poly.pdbx_seq_one_letter_code
_entity_poly.pdbx_strand_id
1 'polypeptide(L)'
;MNGLLAADAPAHLAWIADRLREMTVEVSGPGGGGAGILWAPDLIVTNAHVARAPRVRVGFADDRQVEATLIASNRRADLALLRVPPVEITPAASTDSDTLRVGALVVAVGHPLGLRRTLTAGVVHGFPHTRIGSRWIQADLRLAPGNSGGPLADTAGRVVGINTMIAGGLALAIPINDVRRFVAASAAAVT
;
A
#
# COMPACT_ATOMS: atom_id res chain seq x y z
N MET A 1 15.61 33.73 -4.77
CA MET A 1 15.82 32.33 -5.23
C MET A 1 14.67 31.46 -4.74
N ASN A 2 13.38 31.79 -5.01
CA ASN A 2 12.22 31.09 -4.41
C ASN A 2 10.97 30.99 -5.33
N GLY A 3 11.13 31.11 -6.65
CA GLY A 3 9.98 31.06 -7.57
C GLY A 3 9.71 29.74 -8.29
N LEU A 4 10.64 28.79 -8.24
CA LEU A 4 10.55 27.55 -9.04
C LEU A 4 9.76 26.38 -8.38
N LEU A 5 9.53 26.40 -7.07
CA LEU A 5 8.97 25.23 -6.37
C LEU A 5 7.43 25.15 -6.39
N ALA A 6 6.72 26.24 -6.62
CA ALA A 6 5.25 26.25 -6.57
C ALA A 6 4.58 25.89 -7.90
N ALA A 7 5.23 26.15 -9.03
CA ALA A 7 4.66 25.88 -10.35
C ALA A 7 4.68 24.40 -10.74
N ASP A 8 5.64 23.62 -10.22
CA ASP A 8 5.84 22.21 -10.58
C ASP A 8 5.12 21.22 -9.64
N ALA A 9 4.58 21.66 -8.51
CA ALA A 9 3.95 20.80 -7.52
C ALA A 9 2.76 19.98 -8.07
N PRO A 10 1.84 20.53 -8.88
CA PRO A 10 0.76 19.74 -9.48
C PRO A 10 1.28 18.67 -10.45
N ALA A 11 2.25 18.99 -11.28
CA ALA A 11 2.86 18.04 -12.21
C ALA A 11 3.60 16.93 -11.47
N HIS A 12 4.27 17.26 -10.38
CA HIS A 12 4.96 16.30 -9.53
C HIS A 12 4.00 15.32 -8.84
N LEU A 13 2.88 15.81 -8.29
CA LEU A 13 1.84 14.96 -7.71
C LEU A 13 1.20 14.04 -8.76
N ALA A 14 0.96 14.53 -9.97
CA ALA A 14 0.46 13.72 -11.06
C ALA A 14 1.43 12.60 -11.43
N TRP A 15 2.73 12.91 -11.52
CA TRP A 15 3.77 11.92 -11.76
C TRP A 15 3.84 10.84 -10.66
N ILE A 16 3.77 11.24 -9.37
CA ILE A 16 3.70 10.29 -8.26
C ILE A 16 2.46 9.40 -8.39
N ALA A 17 1.30 10.02 -8.70
CA ALA A 17 0.04 9.32 -8.86
C ALA A 17 0.14 8.24 -9.95
N ASP A 18 0.69 8.57 -11.10
CA ASP A 18 0.81 7.64 -12.23
C ASP A 18 1.73 6.47 -11.87
N ARG A 19 2.90 6.73 -11.27
CA ARG A 19 3.80 5.68 -10.80
C ARG A 19 3.16 4.75 -9.77
N LEU A 20 2.47 5.31 -8.78
CA LEU A 20 1.82 4.51 -7.74
C LEU A 20 0.65 3.72 -8.31
N ARG A 21 -0.09 4.27 -9.30
CA ARG A 21 -1.21 3.60 -9.96
C ARG A 21 -0.80 2.37 -10.75
N GLU A 22 0.37 2.40 -11.40
CA GLU A 22 0.89 1.26 -12.17
C GLU A 22 1.15 0.05 -11.27
N MET A 23 1.69 0.26 -10.07
CA MET A 23 2.03 -0.80 -9.12
C MET A 23 0.91 -1.16 -8.14
N THR A 24 -0.18 -0.38 -8.12
CA THR A 24 -1.33 -0.62 -7.24
C THR A 24 -2.37 -1.46 -7.97
N VAL A 25 -2.73 -2.59 -7.38
CA VAL A 25 -3.72 -3.52 -7.91
C VAL A 25 -5.00 -3.47 -7.07
N GLU A 26 -6.14 -3.76 -7.69
CA GLU A 26 -7.37 -4.08 -6.99
C GLU A 26 -7.32 -5.53 -6.52
N VAL A 27 -7.69 -5.79 -5.27
CA VAL A 27 -7.83 -7.14 -4.73
C VAL A 27 -9.29 -7.34 -4.32
N SER A 28 -9.94 -8.35 -4.87
CA SER A 28 -11.34 -8.65 -4.58
C SER A 28 -11.56 -10.14 -4.33
N GLY A 29 -12.44 -10.44 -3.38
CA GLY A 29 -12.76 -11.82 -3.01
C GLY A 29 -14.02 -11.92 -2.16
N PRO A 30 -14.39 -13.13 -1.69
CA PRO A 30 -15.53 -13.33 -0.82
C PRO A 30 -15.39 -12.48 0.45
N GLY A 31 -16.39 -11.61 0.69
CA GLY A 31 -16.45 -10.76 1.88
C GLY A 31 -15.82 -9.38 1.74
N GLY A 32 -15.48 -8.94 0.52
CA GLY A 32 -15.03 -7.58 0.27
C GLY A 32 -13.83 -7.49 -0.65
N GLY A 33 -13.23 -6.31 -0.68
CA GLY A 33 -12.06 -6.01 -1.51
C GLY A 33 -11.25 -4.85 -0.94
N GLY A 34 -10.15 -4.58 -1.61
CA GLY A 34 -9.23 -3.51 -1.27
C GLY A 34 -8.21 -3.31 -2.38
N ALA A 35 -7.03 -2.90 -1.98
CA ALA A 35 -5.90 -2.71 -2.86
C ALA A 35 -4.74 -3.66 -2.48
N GLY A 36 -3.75 -3.70 -3.32
CA GLY A 36 -2.46 -4.34 -3.05
C GLY A 36 -1.36 -3.61 -3.80
N ILE A 37 -0.12 -3.89 -3.48
CA ILE A 37 1.03 -3.40 -4.23
C ILE A 37 1.80 -4.56 -4.85
N LEU A 38 2.25 -4.37 -6.07
CA LEU A 38 3.16 -5.29 -6.72
C LEU A 38 4.54 -5.19 -6.03
N TRP A 39 4.92 -6.24 -5.33
CA TRP A 39 6.17 -6.34 -4.56
C TRP A 39 7.33 -6.90 -5.38
N ALA A 40 7.02 -7.87 -6.21
CA ALA A 40 7.89 -8.49 -7.19
C ALA A 40 7.05 -8.86 -8.42
N PRO A 41 7.64 -9.23 -9.56
CA PRO A 41 6.88 -9.54 -10.77
C PRO A 41 5.74 -10.55 -10.58
N ASP A 42 5.86 -11.47 -9.63
CA ASP A 42 4.87 -12.52 -9.32
C ASP A 42 4.29 -12.43 -7.90
N LEU A 43 4.61 -11.36 -7.14
CA LEU A 43 4.20 -11.20 -5.74
C LEU A 43 3.48 -9.90 -5.49
N ILE A 44 2.37 -9.98 -4.77
CA ILE A 44 1.57 -8.84 -4.33
C ILE A 44 1.45 -8.88 -2.81
N VAL A 45 1.70 -7.74 -2.17
CA VAL A 45 1.41 -7.53 -0.75
C VAL A 45 0.09 -6.79 -0.60
N THR A 46 -0.74 -7.24 0.33
CA THR A 46 -2.01 -6.62 0.73
C THR A 46 -2.25 -6.82 2.22
N ASN A 47 -3.41 -6.39 2.74
CA ASN A 47 -3.80 -6.70 4.11
C ASN A 47 -4.42 -8.09 4.24
N ALA A 48 -4.25 -8.73 5.41
CA ALA A 48 -4.85 -10.02 5.70
C ALA A 48 -6.38 -9.95 5.74
N HIS A 49 -6.95 -8.81 6.15
CA HIS A 49 -8.39 -8.61 6.15
C HIS A 49 -8.98 -8.40 4.74
N VAL A 50 -8.15 -8.05 3.74
CA VAL A 50 -8.54 -7.96 2.33
C VAL A 50 -8.50 -9.33 1.66
N ALA A 51 -7.40 -10.08 1.82
CA ALA A 51 -7.22 -11.41 1.21
C ALA A 51 -7.57 -12.53 2.20
N ARG A 52 -8.87 -12.81 2.36
CA ARG A 52 -9.39 -13.80 3.35
C ARG A 52 -9.54 -15.20 2.80
N ALA A 53 -9.60 -15.36 1.49
CA ALA A 53 -9.77 -16.65 0.83
C ALA A 53 -8.45 -17.18 0.26
N PRO A 54 -8.29 -18.50 0.07
CA PRO A 54 -7.11 -19.09 -0.56
C PRO A 54 -6.85 -18.56 -1.98
N ARG A 55 -7.90 -18.15 -2.68
CA ARG A 55 -7.85 -17.52 -4.00
C ARG A 55 -8.65 -16.23 -4.01
N VAL A 56 -8.10 -15.20 -4.62
CA VAL A 56 -8.70 -13.88 -4.78
C VAL A 56 -8.48 -13.40 -6.20
N ARG A 57 -9.31 -12.46 -6.65
CA ARG A 57 -9.14 -11.82 -7.97
C ARG A 57 -8.28 -10.57 -7.81
N VAL A 58 -7.35 -10.38 -8.74
CA VAL A 58 -6.48 -9.21 -8.82
C VAL A 58 -6.72 -8.51 -10.14
N GLY A 59 -7.01 -7.20 -10.09
CA GLY A 59 -7.16 -6.31 -11.24
C GLY A 59 -5.98 -5.36 -11.36
N PHE A 60 -5.33 -5.33 -12.53
CA PHE A 60 -4.19 -4.46 -12.85
C PHE A 60 -4.62 -3.13 -13.46
N ALA A 61 -3.63 -2.24 -13.66
CA ALA A 61 -3.83 -0.92 -14.23
C ALA A 61 -4.33 -0.92 -15.67
N ASP A 62 -4.00 -1.93 -16.43
CA ASP A 62 -4.39 -2.16 -17.84
C ASP A 62 -5.70 -2.96 -17.99
N ASP A 63 -6.51 -3.03 -16.95
CA ASP A 63 -7.78 -3.75 -16.86
C ASP A 63 -7.67 -5.29 -16.97
N ARG A 64 -6.46 -5.85 -17.06
CA ARG A 64 -6.26 -7.29 -16.92
C ARG A 64 -6.69 -7.75 -15.53
N GLN A 65 -7.33 -8.91 -15.48
CA GLN A 65 -7.69 -9.59 -14.25
C GLN A 65 -7.07 -10.97 -14.22
N VAL A 66 -6.51 -11.35 -13.07
CA VAL A 66 -5.95 -12.69 -12.83
C VAL A 66 -6.45 -13.23 -11.50
N GLU A 67 -6.43 -14.56 -11.36
CA GLU A 67 -6.58 -15.21 -10.07
C GLU A 67 -5.23 -15.20 -9.35
N ALA A 68 -5.24 -14.81 -8.08
CA ALA A 68 -4.08 -14.83 -7.20
C ALA A 68 -4.27 -15.88 -6.10
N THR A 69 -3.19 -16.57 -5.75
CA THR A 69 -3.15 -17.53 -4.65
C THR A 69 -2.58 -16.88 -3.39
N LEU A 70 -3.28 -17.01 -2.26
CA LEU A 70 -2.77 -16.59 -0.96
C LEU A 70 -1.67 -17.57 -0.52
N ILE A 71 -0.43 -17.12 -0.45
CA ILE A 71 0.72 -17.95 -0.09
C ILE A 71 1.21 -17.73 1.35
N ALA A 72 0.92 -16.57 1.94
CA ALA A 72 1.19 -16.30 3.35
C ALA A 72 0.20 -15.28 3.90
N SER A 73 -0.15 -15.42 5.18
CA SER A 73 -1.01 -14.47 5.88
C SER A 73 -0.62 -14.36 7.35
N ASN A 74 -0.47 -13.12 7.82
CA ASN A 74 -0.29 -12.80 9.23
C ASN A 74 -1.42 -11.87 9.68
N ARG A 75 -2.47 -12.44 10.27
CA ARG A 75 -3.64 -11.68 10.75
C ARG A 75 -3.31 -10.70 11.87
N ARG A 76 -2.25 -10.97 12.66
CA ARG A 76 -1.84 -10.11 13.76
C ARG A 76 -1.14 -8.84 13.27
N ALA A 77 -0.33 -8.97 12.21
CA ALA A 77 0.30 -7.85 11.54
C ALA A 77 -0.59 -7.24 10.44
N ASP A 78 -1.72 -7.87 10.14
CA ASP A 78 -2.65 -7.53 9.05
C ASP A 78 -1.96 -7.48 7.68
N LEU A 79 -1.10 -8.44 7.38
CA LEU A 79 -0.38 -8.59 6.11
C LEU A 79 -0.70 -9.92 5.44
N ALA A 80 -0.82 -9.90 4.13
CA ALA A 80 -0.96 -11.07 3.27
C ALA A 80 -0.07 -10.96 2.05
N LEU A 81 0.44 -12.11 1.57
CA LEU A 81 1.24 -12.24 0.38
C LEU A 81 0.49 -13.12 -0.63
N LEU A 82 0.31 -12.58 -1.83
CA LEU A 82 -0.38 -13.24 -2.92
C LEU A 82 0.62 -13.57 -4.03
N ARG A 83 0.46 -14.72 -4.66
CA ARG A 83 1.17 -15.11 -5.88
C ARG A 83 0.25 -14.95 -7.09
N VAL A 84 0.78 -14.36 -8.14
CA VAL A 84 0.15 -14.18 -9.45
C VAL A 84 1.08 -14.72 -10.56
N PRO A 85 0.58 -14.98 -11.79
CA PRO A 85 1.45 -15.12 -12.94
C PRO A 85 2.38 -13.91 -13.08
N PRO A 86 3.66 -14.09 -13.45
CA PRO A 86 4.59 -12.98 -13.61
C PRO A 86 4.08 -11.90 -14.56
N VAL A 87 4.28 -10.64 -14.18
CA VAL A 87 3.86 -9.47 -14.96
C VAL A 87 5.04 -8.55 -15.24
N GLU A 88 5.02 -7.90 -16.42
CA GLU A 88 6.04 -6.92 -16.84
C GLU A 88 5.69 -5.52 -16.32
N ILE A 89 5.57 -5.37 -15.01
CA ILE A 89 5.31 -4.10 -14.35
C ILE A 89 6.44 -3.87 -13.33
N THR A 90 6.96 -2.66 -13.28
CA THR A 90 8.01 -2.31 -12.31
C THR A 90 7.44 -2.36 -10.88
N PRO A 91 8.01 -3.18 -9.99
CA PRO A 91 7.58 -3.22 -8.59
C PRO A 91 7.78 -1.89 -7.87
N ALA A 92 7.08 -1.76 -6.76
CA ALA A 92 7.11 -0.55 -5.94
C ALA A 92 8.52 -0.26 -5.40
N ALA A 93 9.07 0.90 -5.72
CA ALA A 93 10.23 1.41 -5.00
C ALA A 93 9.83 1.73 -3.56
N SER A 94 10.63 1.34 -2.60
CA SER A 94 10.36 1.60 -1.18
C SER A 94 11.58 2.19 -0.48
N THR A 95 11.33 2.95 0.60
CA THR A 95 12.40 3.56 1.40
C THR A 95 12.27 3.12 2.87
N ASP A 96 13.26 3.45 3.68
CA ASP A 96 13.25 3.13 5.10
C ASP A 96 12.16 3.93 5.83
N SER A 97 11.15 3.24 6.37
CA SER A 97 10.04 3.87 7.12
C SER A 97 10.47 4.47 8.44
N ASP A 98 11.62 4.09 9.00
CA ASP A 98 12.11 4.62 10.27
C ASP A 98 12.70 6.04 10.10
N THR A 99 13.00 6.45 8.88
CA THR A 99 13.43 7.81 8.54
C THR A 99 12.28 8.80 8.43
N LEU A 100 11.02 8.32 8.36
CA LEU A 100 9.84 9.16 8.23
C LEU A 100 9.65 10.03 9.47
N ARG A 101 9.23 11.28 9.28
CA ARG A 101 9.06 12.27 10.36
C ARG A 101 7.61 12.74 10.44
N VAL A 102 7.19 13.16 11.63
CA VAL A 102 5.94 13.91 11.82
C VAL A 102 5.98 15.18 10.96
N GLY A 103 4.87 15.49 10.29
CA GLY A 103 4.77 16.61 9.34
C GLY A 103 5.27 16.29 7.92
N ALA A 104 5.85 15.11 7.67
CA ALA A 104 6.21 14.70 6.32
C ALA A 104 4.95 14.56 5.43
N LEU A 105 5.01 15.09 4.21
CA LEU A 105 3.94 14.89 3.22
C LEU A 105 3.94 13.44 2.75
N VAL A 106 2.74 12.86 2.67
CA VAL A 106 2.51 11.51 2.19
C VAL A 106 1.32 11.48 1.25
N VAL A 107 1.33 10.51 0.34
CA VAL A 107 0.24 10.22 -0.59
C VAL A 107 -0.17 8.76 -0.48
N ALA A 108 -1.45 8.49 -0.71
CA ALA A 108 -1.99 7.14 -0.76
C ALA A 108 -2.75 6.91 -2.05
N VAL A 109 -2.64 5.70 -2.60
CA VAL A 109 -3.41 5.25 -3.75
C VAL A 109 -4.21 4.01 -3.36
N GLY A 110 -5.43 3.89 -3.90
CA GLY A 110 -6.30 2.75 -3.66
C GLY A 110 -7.53 2.77 -4.57
N HIS A 111 -8.51 1.94 -4.22
CA HIS A 111 -9.76 1.74 -4.99
C HIS A 111 -11.00 2.05 -4.13
N PRO A 112 -11.09 3.25 -3.52
CA PRO A 112 -12.18 3.55 -2.59
C PRO A 112 -13.53 3.52 -3.30
N LEU A 113 -14.50 2.81 -2.69
CA LEU A 113 -15.89 2.76 -3.14
C LEU A 113 -16.07 2.39 -4.62
N GLY A 114 -15.15 1.58 -5.18
CA GLY A 114 -15.15 1.20 -6.59
C GLY A 114 -14.54 2.23 -7.54
N LEU A 115 -14.13 3.39 -7.04
CA LEU A 115 -13.36 4.36 -7.81
C LEU A 115 -11.91 3.89 -7.89
N ARG A 116 -11.51 3.47 -9.08
CA ARG A 116 -10.18 2.89 -9.27
C ARG A 116 -9.07 3.94 -9.16
N ARG A 117 -8.00 3.59 -8.46
CA ARG A 117 -6.72 4.32 -8.45
C ARG A 117 -6.83 5.79 -8.08
N THR A 118 -7.68 6.09 -7.10
CA THR A 118 -7.76 7.44 -6.56
C THR A 118 -6.54 7.74 -5.71
N LEU A 119 -6.06 8.98 -5.78
CA LEU A 119 -4.99 9.50 -4.94
C LEU A 119 -5.58 10.39 -3.85
N THR A 120 -5.06 10.24 -2.64
CA THR A 120 -5.26 11.20 -1.55
C THR A 120 -3.90 11.60 -0.98
N ALA A 121 -3.79 12.83 -0.49
CA ALA A 121 -2.56 13.37 0.09
C ALA A 121 -2.83 13.94 1.48
N GLY A 122 -1.81 13.91 2.32
CA GLY A 122 -1.87 14.41 3.68
C GLY A 122 -0.50 14.46 4.33
N VAL A 123 -0.47 14.49 5.66
CA VAL A 123 0.76 14.59 6.44
C VAL A 123 0.85 13.49 7.49
N VAL A 124 2.05 13.06 7.80
CA VAL A 124 2.30 12.16 8.93
C VAL A 124 1.94 12.88 10.22
N HIS A 125 0.98 12.34 10.95
CA HIS A 125 0.50 12.87 12.22
C HIS A 125 1.31 12.33 13.40
N GLY A 126 1.71 11.06 13.36
CA GLY A 126 2.43 10.41 14.43
C GLY A 126 2.73 8.94 14.19
N PHE A 127 3.28 8.30 15.24
CA PHE A 127 3.69 6.91 15.17
C PHE A 127 3.18 6.15 16.40
N PRO A 128 1.88 5.84 16.47
CA PRO A 128 1.33 5.09 17.60
C PRO A 128 1.87 3.66 17.63
N HIS A 129 2.02 3.13 18.85
CA HIS A 129 2.31 1.72 19.05
C HIS A 129 1.01 0.92 19.13
N THR A 130 0.99 -0.22 18.47
CA THR A 130 -0.10 -1.18 18.62
C THR A 130 0.00 -1.89 19.99
N ARG A 131 -1.07 -2.57 20.39
CA ARG A 131 -1.07 -3.39 21.63
C ARG A 131 -0.03 -4.52 21.62
N ILE A 132 0.50 -4.86 20.45
CA ILE A 132 1.55 -5.88 20.27
C ILE A 132 2.95 -5.28 20.11
N GLY A 133 3.09 -3.96 20.34
CA GLY A 133 4.37 -3.27 20.30
C GLY A 133 4.84 -2.83 18.90
N SER A 134 4.12 -3.16 17.82
CA SER A 134 4.46 -2.66 16.50
C SER A 134 4.19 -1.15 16.41
N ARG A 135 5.09 -0.42 15.80
CA ARG A 135 4.93 1.00 15.51
C ARG A 135 4.17 1.14 14.19
N TRP A 136 3.09 1.91 14.16
CA TRP A 136 2.35 2.21 12.93
C TRP A 136 2.61 3.63 12.47
N ILE A 137 2.34 3.92 11.21
CA ILE A 137 2.33 5.28 10.68
C ILE A 137 0.88 5.77 10.77
N GLN A 138 0.68 6.90 11.47
CA GLN A 138 -0.59 7.60 11.50
C GLN A 138 -0.48 8.86 10.65
N ALA A 139 -1.42 9.06 9.73
CA ALA A 139 -1.41 10.19 8.81
C ALA A 139 -2.78 10.86 8.75
N ASP A 140 -2.78 12.19 8.66
CA ASP A 140 -3.98 12.98 8.39
C ASP A 140 -4.20 13.01 6.87
N LEU A 141 -4.88 11.98 6.39
CA LEU A 141 -5.36 11.86 5.02
C LEU A 141 -6.65 11.04 4.97
N ARG A 142 -7.47 11.32 3.97
CA ARG A 142 -8.76 10.66 3.82
C ARG A 142 -8.59 9.29 3.19
N LEU A 143 -8.87 8.24 3.95
CA LEU A 143 -9.05 6.89 3.44
C LEU A 143 -10.54 6.52 3.45
N ALA A 144 -10.90 5.58 2.58
CA ALA A 144 -12.21 4.95 2.53
C ALA A 144 -12.04 3.43 2.31
N PRO A 145 -13.07 2.62 2.55
CA PRO A 145 -13.04 1.20 2.18
C PRO A 145 -12.59 1.02 0.72
N GLY A 146 -11.60 0.16 0.49
CA GLY A 146 -10.92 -0.01 -0.79
C GLY A 146 -9.50 0.58 -0.86
N ASN A 147 -9.09 1.41 0.10
CA ASN A 147 -7.71 1.86 0.24
C ASN A 147 -6.82 0.86 1.00
N SER A 148 -7.41 -0.04 1.79
CA SER A 148 -6.69 -1.07 2.54
C SER A 148 -5.86 -1.94 1.62
N GLY A 149 -4.59 -2.16 1.96
CA GLY A 149 -3.61 -2.90 1.16
C GLY A 149 -2.86 -2.05 0.13
N GLY A 150 -3.34 -0.85 -0.17
CA GLY A 150 -2.66 0.07 -1.08
C GLY A 150 -1.47 0.80 -0.45
N PRO A 151 -0.60 1.43 -1.28
CA PRO A 151 0.59 2.11 -0.81
C PRO A 151 0.28 3.41 -0.06
N LEU A 152 1.06 3.66 0.99
CA LEU A 152 1.37 4.98 1.50
C LEU A 152 2.78 5.32 1.05
N ALA A 153 2.97 6.43 0.34
CA ALA A 153 4.26 6.82 -0.24
C ALA A 153 4.69 8.22 0.18
N ASP A 154 5.99 8.48 0.10
CA ASP A 154 6.56 9.82 0.27
C ASP A 154 6.43 10.66 -1.01
N THR A 155 6.90 11.90 -0.95
CA THR A 155 6.88 12.84 -2.08
C THR A 155 7.85 12.47 -3.23
N ALA A 156 8.69 11.47 -3.06
CA ALA A 156 9.48 10.90 -4.14
C ALA A 156 8.80 9.67 -4.79
N GLY A 157 7.56 9.36 -4.39
CA GLY A 157 6.82 8.19 -4.88
C GLY A 157 7.35 6.86 -4.34
N ARG A 158 8.12 6.87 -3.25
CA ARG A 158 8.66 5.66 -2.61
C ARG A 158 7.71 5.20 -1.51
N VAL A 159 7.37 3.94 -1.51
CA VAL A 159 6.46 3.37 -0.52
C VAL A 159 7.11 3.36 0.86
N VAL A 160 6.42 3.96 1.83
CA VAL A 160 6.79 4.02 3.25
C VAL A 160 5.91 3.14 4.12
N GLY A 161 4.75 2.69 3.61
CA GLY A 161 3.84 1.81 4.34
C GLY A 161 2.70 1.27 3.49
N ILE A 162 1.90 0.38 4.08
CA ILE A 162 0.68 -0.19 3.53
C ILE A 162 -0.51 0.34 4.32
N ASN A 163 -1.44 1.02 3.66
CA ASN A 163 -2.68 1.51 4.29
C ASN A 163 -3.49 0.32 4.83
N THR A 164 -4.03 0.44 6.04
CA THR A 164 -4.78 -0.66 6.65
C THR A 164 -6.15 -0.24 7.18
N MET A 165 -6.24 0.78 8.00
CA MET A 165 -7.51 1.17 8.62
C MET A 165 -7.55 2.66 8.95
N ILE A 166 -8.69 3.09 9.49
CA ILE A 166 -8.91 4.44 10.03
C ILE A 166 -9.16 4.30 11.54
N ALA A 167 -8.49 5.10 12.33
CA ALA A 167 -8.71 5.19 13.76
C ALA A 167 -8.75 6.66 14.19
N GLY A 168 -9.82 7.07 14.87
CA GLY A 168 -10.01 8.45 15.30
C GLY A 168 -10.03 9.46 14.15
N GLY A 169 -10.51 9.07 12.96
CA GLY A 169 -10.53 9.93 11.78
C GLY A 169 -9.20 10.02 11.01
N LEU A 170 -8.13 9.42 11.52
CA LEU A 170 -6.80 9.41 10.91
C LEU A 170 -6.52 8.06 10.24
N ALA A 171 -5.81 8.10 9.14
CA ALA A 171 -5.34 6.91 8.44
C ALA A 171 -4.23 6.22 9.23
N LEU A 172 -4.25 4.89 9.23
CA LEU A 172 -3.18 4.06 9.76
C LEU A 172 -2.55 3.22 8.65
N ALA A 173 -1.23 3.13 8.66
CA ALA A 173 -0.47 2.29 7.73
C ALA A 173 0.58 1.45 8.46
N ILE A 174 0.79 0.25 7.97
CA ILE A 174 1.84 -0.66 8.41
C ILE A 174 3.17 -0.19 7.80
N PRO A 175 4.22 0.08 8.59
CA PRO A 175 5.51 0.53 8.08
C PRO A 175 6.11 -0.45 7.06
N ILE A 176 6.74 0.07 6.02
CA ILE A 176 7.32 -0.77 4.96
C ILE A 176 8.43 -1.70 5.46
N ASN A 177 9.13 -1.33 6.54
CA ASN A 177 10.14 -2.20 7.17
C ASN A 177 9.49 -3.46 7.78
N ASP A 178 8.27 -3.35 8.34
CA ASP A 178 7.52 -4.52 8.83
C ASP A 178 7.05 -5.41 7.68
N VAL A 179 6.64 -4.79 6.58
CA VAL A 179 6.26 -5.50 5.35
C VAL A 179 7.46 -6.28 4.80
N ARG A 180 8.64 -5.67 4.73
CA ARG A 180 9.88 -6.34 4.29
C ARG A 180 10.20 -7.56 5.16
N ARG A 181 10.09 -7.43 6.49
CA ARG A 181 10.30 -8.55 7.42
C ARG A 181 9.29 -9.68 7.20
N PHE A 182 8.03 -9.33 7.01
CA PHE A 182 6.99 -10.31 6.73
C PHE A 182 7.25 -11.07 5.42
N VAL A 183 7.57 -10.37 4.33
CA VAL A 183 7.85 -11.00 3.03
C VAL A 183 9.08 -11.90 3.10
N ALA A 184 10.17 -11.43 3.73
CA ALA A 184 11.38 -12.24 3.90
C ALA A 184 11.13 -13.52 4.70
N ALA A 185 10.38 -13.44 5.82
CA ALA A 185 10.02 -14.60 6.62
C ALA A 185 9.11 -15.58 5.84
N SER A 186 8.20 -15.06 5.00
CA SER A 186 7.29 -15.88 4.19
C SER A 186 8.02 -16.60 3.05
N ALA A 187 9.02 -15.98 2.44
CA ALA A 187 9.84 -16.59 1.39
C ALA A 187 10.67 -17.76 1.94
N ALA A 188 11.23 -17.61 3.15
CA ALA A 188 11.99 -18.65 3.81
C ALA A 188 11.17 -19.90 4.22
N ALA A 189 9.85 -19.75 4.38
CA ALA A 189 8.95 -20.85 4.76
C ALA A 189 8.45 -21.69 3.57
N VAL A 190 8.68 -21.23 2.32
CA VAL A 190 8.19 -21.87 1.08
C VAL A 190 9.34 -22.65 0.37
N THR A 191 10.56 -22.50 0.85
CA THR A 191 11.74 -23.25 0.39
C THR A 191 11.94 -24.50 1.23
#